data_fabd76653276b31dffe6630c89d875f5
#
_entry.id   fabd76653276b31dffe6630c89d875f5
#
_cell.length_a   1.000
_cell.length_b   1.000
_cell.length_c   1.000
_cell.angle_alpha   90.00
_cell.angle_beta   90.00
_cell.angle_gamma   90.00
#
_symmetry.space_group_name_H-M   'P 1'
#
loop_
_entity.id
_entity.type
_entity.pdbx_description
1 polymer ?
#
loop_
_entity_poly.entity_id
_entity_poly.type
_entity_poly.pdbx_seq_one_letter_code
_entity_poly.pdbx_strand_id
1 'polypeptide(L)'
;MKKLFNVLQQLQQRMFGGSNDVNRMNNTDLDVMDCVFFEQMEAESKELRQLCSELRNYTKVNRELCQDIFGLFFRVHPMLKAVPPRGTEVNRQQEELIVKSKEYQELRGYSVVDEYTSVSATIVFLKALLEQLEQDKDLRDLFQQQDNMDSDEDSKDQEGQGQGQGTGQQQQEQQEETEQQKQEREERQQRRQQQKEQLNKSMAEQKQKMRKLVRGALQQASNEAGETSGIISALGWGDEGSEFNRLPIEDKKYFLEQVRRTKGSMVELIGKMKQITLTARKEKIKSSQMAICGVTVGNNISKVLPSELMLLRHPAYRGYFYKKYADKQLMQYELQVRNNMGKGSIIVLVDDSGSMYNIPREMARGACFGLADIAKTDKRNFAVNIFSERGQEWKRQYPKGQMNIQETIDLIEASFGGGTSYEGPLSWAMDLIEKESGEFKDADIVLITDGYCDIDNSFRKKLIQAKKKNNFSVIAVTLDNAPAHMRDWCDHIYTNFNQDSIIDMMQKF
;
A
#
# COMPACT_ATOMS: atom_id res chain seq x y z
N MET A 1 -5.13 10.59 13.85
CA MET A 1 -5.95 10.94 15.02
C MET A 1 -7.31 11.53 14.65
N LYS A 2 -7.43 12.54 13.75
CA LYS A 2 -8.74 13.05 13.31
C LYS A 2 -9.63 12.00 12.64
N LYS A 3 -9.08 11.16 11.76
CA LYS A 3 -9.82 10.05 11.09
C LYS A 3 -10.40 9.07 12.12
N LEU A 4 -9.59 8.61 13.06
CA LEU A 4 -10.02 7.69 14.12
C LEU A 4 -11.09 8.31 15.02
N PHE A 5 -10.97 9.60 15.33
CA PHE A 5 -11.95 10.32 16.13
C PHE A 5 -13.30 10.45 15.41
N ASN A 6 -13.31 10.75 14.10
CA ASN A 6 -14.54 10.82 13.31
C ASN A 6 -15.21 9.44 13.20
N VAL A 7 -14.43 8.38 12.98
CA VAL A 7 -14.93 7.00 12.94
C VAL A 7 -15.52 6.61 14.30
N LEU A 8 -14.84 6.91 15.39
CA LEU A 8 -15.35 6.63 16.75
C LEU A 8 -16.62 7.42 17.07
N GLN A 9 -16.72 8.66 16.61
CA GLN A 9 -17.91 9.50 16.81
C GLN A 9 -19.11 8.99 15.99
N GLN A 10 -18.90 8.55 14.76
CA GLN A 10 -19.93 7.92 13.93
C GLN A 10 -20.36 6.56 14.50
N LEU A 11 -19.41 5.76 14.99
CA LEU A 11 -19.68 4.52 15.71
C LEU A 11 -20.53 4.76 16.95
N GLN A 12 -20.16 5.75 17.75
CA GLN A 12 -20.88 6.09 18.96
C GLN A 12 -22.33 6.50 18.66
N GLN A 13 -22.54 7.31 17.61
CA GLN A 13 -23.88 7.66 17.15
C GLN A 13 -24.69 6.47 16.66
N ARG A 14 -24.09 5.53 15.93
CA ARG A 14 -24.78 4.33 15.40
C ARG A 14 -25.02 3.25 16.45
N MET A 15 -24.05 3.00 17.34
CA MET A 15 -24.19 2.01 18.43
C MET A 15 -25.22 2.44 19.47
N PHE A 16 -25.34 3.73 19.78
CA PHE A 16 -26.28 4.26 20.76
C PHE A 16 -27.56 4.86 20.14
N GLY A 17 -27.61 5.02 18.81
CA GLY A 17 -28.76 5.57 18.07
C GLY A 17 -29.82 4.54 17.65
N GLY A 18 -29.68 3.28 18.04
CA GLY A 18 -30.75 2.27 17.93
C GLY A 18 -31.05 1.71 16.53
N SER A 19 -30.16 1.89 15.52
CA SER A 19 -30.38 1.22 14.24
C SER A 19 -29.57 -0.09 14.13
N ASN A 20 -30.20 -1.20 14.48
CA ASN A 20 -29.72 -2.56 14.20
C ASN A 20 -29.78 -2.92 12.70
N ASP A 21 -30.06 -1.97 11.82
CA ASP A 21 -30.37 -2.18 10.41
C ASP A 21 -29.17 -2.01 9.45
N VAL A 22 -27.99 -1.74 9.95
CA VAL A 22 -26.83 -1.34 9.12
C VAL A 22 -26.33 -2.43 8.15
N ASN A 23 -26.78 -3.69 8.32
CA ASN A 23 -26.25 -4.82 7.52
C ASN A 23 -27.38 -5.75 7.01
N ARG A 24 -28.59 -5.21 6.83
CA ARG A 24 -29.77 -6.05 6.57
C ARG A 24 -29.72 -6.73 5.20
N MET A 25 -29.29 -6.02 4.17
CA MET A 25 -29.31 -6.48 2.77
C MET A 25 -27.93 -6.94 2.25
N ASN A 26 -26.90 -6.92 3.09
CA ASN A 26 -25.58 -7.43 2.73
C ASN A 26 -25.54 -8.97 2.76
N ASN A 27 -24.88 -9.57 1.80
CA ASN A 27 -24.62 -11.02 1.75
C ASN A 27 -23.41 -11.42 2.60
N THR A 28 -22.46 -10.50 2.75
CA THR A 28 -21.29 -10.69 3.62
C THR A 28 -21.64 -10.32 5.06
N ASP A 29 -21.11 -11.08 6.00
CA ASP A 29 -21.25 -10.79 7.44
C ASP A 29 -20.34 -9.63 7.81
N LEU A 30 -20.80 -8.40 7.52
CA LEU A 30 -20.11 -7.15 7.82
C LEU A 30 -20.51 -6.66 9.20
N ASP A 31 -19.56 -6.11 9.94
CA ASP A 31 -19.86 -5.40 11.18
C ASP A 31 -20.04 -3.89 10.94
N VAL A 32 -20.44 -3.17 12.00
CA VAL A 32 -20.65 -1.72 11.91
C VAL A 32 -19.38 -0.97 11.51
N MET A 33 -18.22 -1.50 11.94
CA MET A 33 -16.92 -0.91 11.58
C MET A 33 -16.63 -1.03 10.08
N ASP A 34 -16.89 -2.20 9.50
CA ASP A 34 -16.69 -2.43 8.08
C ASP A 34 -17.52 -1.46 7.24
N CYS A 35 -18.78 -1.24 7.62
CA CYS A 35 -19.67 -0.29 6.95
C CYS A 35 -19.17 1.16 7.08
N VAL A 36 -18.71 1.56 8.27
CA VAL A 36 -18.15 2.90 8.50
C VAL A 36 -16.83 3.08 7.72
N PHE A 37 -15.99 2.06 7.68
CA PHE A 37 -14.77 2.09 6.84
C PHE A 37 -15.11 2.26 5.37
N PHE A 38 -16.06 1.49 4.85
CA PHE A 38 -16.49 1.65 3.46
C PHE A 38 -17.02 3.06 3.17
N GLU A 39 -17.85 3.63 4.04
CA GLU A 39 -18.36 4.99 3.89
C GLU A 39 -17.24 6.03 3.87
N GLN A 40 -16.22 5.84 4.70
CA GLN A 40 -15.05 6.70 4.68
C GLN A 40 -14.29 6.57 3.35
N MET A 41 -14.09 5.36 2.85
CA MET A 41 -13.42 5.11 1.57
C MET A 41 -14.22 5.69 0.39
N GLU A 42 -15.54 5.52 0.39
CA GLU A 42 -16.44 6.13 -0.58
C GLU A 42 -16.38 7.67 -0.54
N ALA A 43 -16.28 8.28 0.64
CA ALA A 43 -16.12 9.72 0.81
C ALA A 43 -14.75 10.21 0.31
N GLU A 44 -13.70 9.45 0.46
CA GLU A 44 -12.32 9.77 0.03
C GLU A 44 -12.08 9.50 -1.45
N SER A 45 -12.80 8.54 -2.08
CA SER A 45 -12.63 8.19 -3.50
C SER A 45 -13.80 8.66 -4.34
N LYS A 46 -13.54 9.61 -5.26
CA LYS A 46 -14.54 10.09 -6.21
C LYS A 46 -14.99 9.00 -7.17
N GLU A 47 -14.06 8.19 -7.62
CA GLU A 47 -14.31 7.12 -8.58
C GLU A 47 -15.18 6.01 -7.98
N LEU A 48 -14.89 5.57 -6.74
CA LEU A 48 -15.72 4.59 -6.04
C LEU A 48 -17.15 5.09 -5.88
N ARG A 49 -17.32 6.35 -5.46
CA ARG A 49 -18.62 7.01 -5.31
C ARG A 49 -19.40 7.06 -6.61
N GLN A 50 -18.73 7.39 -7.71
CA GLN A 50 -19.34 7.44 -9.03
C GLN A 50 -19.85 6.06 -9.45
N LEU A 51 -19.01 5.01 -9.33
CA LEU A 51 -19.38 3.63 -9.69
C LEU A 51 -20.53 3.11 -8.85
N CYS A 52 -20.53 3.37 -7.53
CA CYS A 52 -21.66 3.02 -6.66
C CYS A 52 -22.96 3.72 -7.09
N SER A 53 -22.85 4.98 -7.55
CA SER A 53 -24.01 5.74 -8.06
C SER A 53 -24.50 5.22 -9.41
N GLU A 54 -23.60 4.86 -10.33
CA GLU A 54 -23.94 4.30 -11.64
C GLU A 54 -24.62 2.92 -11.53
N LEU A 55 -24.20 2.08 -10.61
CA LEU A 55 -24.83 0.79 -10.32
C LEU A 55 -26.28 0.92 -9.90
N ARG A 56 -26.69 2.05 -9.35
CA ARG A 56 -28.09 2.33 -8.99
C ARG A 56 -29.06 2.21 -10.16
N ASN A 57 -28.56 2.38 -11.41
CA ASN A 57 -29.39 2.24 -12.61
C ASN A 57 -29.72 0.77 -12.92
N TYR A 58 -29.03 -0.19 -12.29
CA TYR A 58 -29.13 -1.60 -12.55
C TYR A 58 -29.70 -2.42 -11.39
N THR A 59 -29.47 -1.98 -10.14
CA THR A 59 -29.99 -2.64 -8.94
C THR A 59 -30.27 -1.68 -7.81
N LYS A 60 -31.31 -1.96 -7.02
CA LYS A 60 -31.69 -1.20 -5.82
C LYS A 60 -30.70 -1.41 -4.67
N VAL A 61 -30.07 -2.58 -4.58
CA VAL A 61 -29.09 -2.97 -3.57
C VAL A 61 -27.65 -2.69 -4.00
N ASN A 62 -27.45 -1.59 -4.76
CA ASN A 62 -26.16 -1.19 -5.31
C ASN A 62 -25.11 -0.90 -4.24
N ARG A 63 -25.49 -0.25 -3.16
CA ARG A 63 -24.58 0.13 -2.07
C ARG A 63 -24.12 -1.08 -1.29
N GLU A 64 -25.04 -1.98 -0.97
CA GLU A 64 -24.77 -3.23 -0.27
C GLU A 64 -23.84 -4.12 -1.08
N LEU A 65 -24.05 -4.20 -2.40
CA LEU A 65 -23.15 -4.92 -3.30
C LEU A 65 -21.72 -4.34 -3.26
N CYS A 66 -21.58 -3.01 -3.31
CA CYS A 66 -20.27 -2.36 -3.22
C CYS A 66 -19.61 -2.62 -1.86
N GLN A 67 -20.37 -2.58 -0.76
CA GLN A 67 -19.90 -2.88 0.59
C GLN A 67 -19.43 -4.35 0.71
N ASP A 68 -20.23 -5.28 0.17
CA ASP A 68 -19.91 -6.71 0.21
C ASP A 68 -18.62 -7.00 -0.54
N ILE A 69 -18.45 -6.46 -1.76
CA ILE A 69 -17.23 -6.64 -2.56
C ILE A 69 -16.03 -6.05 -1.84
N PHE A 70 -16.15 -4.82 -1.29
CA PHE A 70 -15.07 -4.21 -0.51
C PHE A 70 -14.74 -5.06 0.72
N GLY A 71 -15.74 -5.52 1.47
CA GLY A 71 -15.57 -6.35 2.65
C GLY A 71 -14.89 -7.70 2.33
N LEU A 72 -15.20 -8.31 1.19
CA LEU A 72 -14.51 -9.52 0.73
C LEU A 72 -13.02 -9.29 0.50
N PHE A 73 -12.61 -8.12 0.01
CA PHE A 73 -11.20 -7.81 -0.23
C PHE A 73 -10.48 -7.35 1.04
N PHE A 74 -11.13 -6.57 1.88
CA PHE A 74 -10.51 -5.89 3.02
C PHE A 74 -10.41 -6.75 4.29
N ARG A 75 -11.47 -7.52 4.64
CA ARG A 75 -11.52 -8.25 5.92
C ARG A 75 -10.51 -9.39 6.00
N VAL A 76 -10.01 -9.64 7.22
CA VAL A 76 -9.12 -10.79 7.48
C VAL A 76 -9.85 -12.11 7.25
N HIS A 77 -11.10 -12.23 7.73
CA HIS A 77 -11.93 -13.41 7.59
C HIS A 77 -13.32 -13.03 7.05
N PRO A 78 -13.44 -12.77 5.74
CA PRO A 78 -14.75 -12.49 5.16
C PRO A 78 -15.59 -13.76 5.13
N MET A 79 -16.79 -13.68 5.67
CA MET A 79 -17.74 -14.78 5.68
C MET A 79 -19.02 -14.34 4.98
N LEU A 80 -19.52 -15.20 4.10
CA LEU A 80 -20.82 -15.00 3.50
C LEU A 80 -21.90 -15.55 4.44
N LYS A 81 -23.02 -14.83 4.63
CA LYS A 81 -24.13 -15.26 5.47
C LYS A 81 -24.65 -16.62 5.00
N ALA A 82 -25.06 -17.47 5.92
CA ALA A 82 -25.59 -18.80 5.59
C ALA A 82 -26.86 -18.72 4.73
N VAL A 83 -27.71 -17.72 4.99
CA VAL A 83 -28.93 -17.44 4.22
C VAL A 83 -28.78 -16.03 3.64
N PRO A 84 -28.79 -15.90 2.28
CA PRO A 84 -28.73 -14.57 1.66
C PRO A 84 -30.02 -13.81 1.95
N PRO A 85 -29.95 -12.48 2.09
CA PRO A 85 -31.13 -11.63 2.13
C PRO A 85 -31.96 -11.81 0.86
N ARG A 86 -33.26 -11.61 0.96
CA ARG A 86 -34.13 -11.68 -0.22
C ARG A 86 -33.83 -10.54 -1.18
N GLY A 87 -33.93 -10.82 -2.49
CA GLY A 87 -33.62 -9.81 -3.50
C GLY A 87 -32.13 -9.56 -3.68
N THR A 88 -31.23 -10.44 -3.21
CA THR A 88 -29.79 -10.36 -3.39
C THR A 88 -29.17 -11.62 -4.01
N GLU A 89 -30.01 -12.49 -4.59
CA GLU A 89 -29.60 -13.81 -5.07
C GLU A 89 -28.53 -13.73 -6.19
N VAL A 90 -28.64 -12.75 -7.10
CA VAL A 90 -27.66 -12.51 -8.17
C VAL A 90 -26.33 -12.01 -7.61
N ASN A 91 -26.40 -11.06 -6.67
CA ASN A 91 -25.22 -10.56 -5.96
C ASN A 91 -24.50 -11.71 -5.23
N ARG A 92 -25.29 -12.54 -4.53
CA ARG A 92 -24.78 -13.71 -3.83
C ARG A 92 -24.04 -14.67 -4.74
N GLN A 93 -24.56 -14.93 -5.92
CA GLN A 93 -23.89 -15.80 -6.89
C GLN A 93 -22.53 -15.22 -7.33
N GLN A 94 -22.44 -13.91 -7.54
CA GLN A 94 -21.18 -13.25 -7.86
C GLN A 94 -20.15 -13.38 -6.72
N GLU A 95 -20.55 -13.09 -5.50
CA GLU A 95 -19.70 -13.17 -4.32
C GLU A 95 -19.20 -14.60 -4.07
N GLU A 96 -20.04 -15.61 -4.26
CA GLU A 96 -19.60 -17.00 -4.21
C GLU A 96 -18.58 -17.36 -5.30
N LEU A 97 -18.73 -16.81 -6.50
CA LEU A 97 -17.76 -17.00 -7.57
C LEU A 97 -16.43 -16.30 -7.24
N ILE A 98 -16.48 -15.10 -6.62
CA ILE A 98 -15.30 -14.39 -6.14
C ILE A 98 -14.56 -15.27 -5.13
N VAL A 99 -15.22 -15.67 -4.05
CA VAL A 99 -14.59 -16.42 -2.94
C VAL A 99 -14.01 -17.76 -3.39
N LYS A 100 -14.62 -18.43 -4.39
CA LYS A 100 -14.18 -19.72 -4.92
C LYS A 100 -13.05 -19.61 -5.96
N SER A 101 -12.66 -18.41 -6.39
CA SER A 101 -11.63 -18.22 -7.42
C SER A 101 -10.22 -18.23 -6.84
N LYS A 102 -9.23 -18.66 -7.64
CA LYS A 102 -7.81 -18.60 -7.26
C LYS A 102 -7.30 -17.16 -7.27
N GLU A 103 -7.74 -16.40 -8.24
CA GLU A 103 -7.38 -15.00 -8.44
C GLU A 103 -7.76 -14.15 -7.22
N TYR A 104 -8.85 -14.50 -6.54
CA TYR A 104 -9.23 -13.88 -5.28
C TYR A 104 -8.22 -14.15 -4.17
N GLN A 105 -7.72 -15.38 -4.06
CA GLN A 105 -6.71 -15.71 -3.05
C GLN A 105 -5.39 -14.97 -3.29
N GLU A 106 -4.98 -14.82 -4.54
CA GLU A 106 -3.81 -14.03 -4.93
C GLU A 106 -4.00 -12.55 -4.58
N LEU A 107 -5.14 -11.96 -4.94
CA LEU A 107 -5.48 -10.58 -4.62
C LEU A 107 -5.48 -10.32 -3.10
N ARG A 108 -5.99 -11.26 -2.33
CA ARG A 108 -6.00 -11.16 -0.87
C ARG A 108 -4.62 -11.07 -0.23
N GLY A 109 -3.59 -11.60 -0.89
CA GLY A 109 -2.20 -11.43 -0.46
C GLY A 109 -1.76 -9.96 -0.36
N TYR A 110 -2.43 -9.07 -1.09
CA TYR A 110 -2.15 -7.63 -1.14
C TYR A 110 -3.21 -6.77 -0.45
N SER A 111 -4.48 -7.20 -0.46
CA SER A 111 -5.62 -6.34 -0.10
C SER A 111 -6.06 -6.44 1.36
N VAL A 112 -5.72 -7.53 2.07
CA VAL A 112 -6.19 -7.73 3.46
C VAL A 112 -5.69 -6.62 4.38
N VAL A 113 -6.64 -5.90 5.01
CA VAL A 113 -6.37 -4.76 5.91
C VAL A 113 -5.62 -3.61 5.24
N ASP A 114 -5.52 -3.61 3.92
CA ASP A 114 -4.97 -2.49 3.15
C ASP A 114 -6.09 -1.70 2.47
N GLU A 115 -6.31 -0.46 2.96
CA GLU A 115 -7.41 0.41 2.52
C GLU A 115 -7.31 0.73 1.03
N TYR A 116 -6.12 1.14 0.57
CA TYR A 116 -5.93 1.58 -0.81
C TYR A 116 -6.09 0.43 -1.80
N THR A 117 -5.45 -0.69 -1.54
CA THR A 117 -5.50 -1.87 -2.43
C THR A 117 -6.91 -2.45 -2.49
N SER A 118 -7.63 -2.49 -1.35
CA SER A 118 -9.02 -2.98 -1.32
C SER A 118 -9.96 -2.06 -2.10
N VAL A 119 -9.81 -0.74 -1.99
CA VAL A 119 -10.60 0.22 -2.77
C VAL A 119 -10.27 0.12 -4.25
N SER A 120 -8.99 0.05 -4.63
CA SER A 120 -8.56 -0.10 -6.03
C SER A 120 -9.12 -1.38 -6.64
N ALA A 121 -9.02 -2.50 -5.93
CA ALA A 121 -9.59 -3.78 -6.37
C ALA A 121 -11.12 -3.72 -6.53
N THR A 122 -11.81 -3.05 -5.59
CA THR A 122 -13.26 -2.85 -5.68
C THR A 122 -13.61 -2.02 -6.91
N ILE A 123 -12.89 -0.93 -7.17
CA ILE A 123 -13.08 -0.07 -8.35
C ILE A 123 -12.91 -0.87 -9.65
N VAL A 124 -11.83 -1.66 -9.77
CA VAL A 124 -11.56 -2.51 -10.95
C VAL A 124 -12.69 -3.50 -11.17
N PHE A 125 -13.14 -4.16 -10.10
CA PHE A 125 -14.24 -5.13 -10.18
C PHE A 125 -15.56 -4.46 -10.59
N LEU A 126 -15.93 -3.34 -9.98
CA LEU A 126 -17.16 -2.62 -10.28
C LEU A 126 -17.18 -2.06 -11.72
N LYS A 127 -16.03 -1.57 -12.21
CA LYS A 127 -15.90 -1.15 -13.62
C LYS A 127 -16.19 -2.31 -14.59
N ALA A 128 -15.53 -3.44 -14.36
CA ALA A 128 -15.73 -4.62 -15.21
C ALA A 128 -17.19 -5.11 -15.16
N LEU A 129 -17.83 -5.03 -13.98
CA LEU A 129 -19.24 -5.36 -13.81
C LEU A 129 -20.13 -4.39 -14.60
N LEU A 130 -19.92 -3.08 -14.48
CA LEU A 130 -20.70 -2.06 -15.19
C LEU A 130 -20.55 -2.19 -16.71
N GLU A 131 -19.31 -2.35 -17.21
CA GLU A 131 -19.07 -2.57 -18.64
C GLU A 131 -19.82 -3.80 -19.17
N GLN A 132 -19.87 -4.87 -18.39
CA GLN A 132 -20.62 -6.06 -18.76
C GLN A 132 -22.14 -5.83 -18.71
N LEU A 133 -22.62 -5.10 -17.70
CA LEU A 133 -24.04 -4.72 -17.60
C LEU A 133 -24.49 -3.81 -18.75
N GLU A 134 -23.59 -2.99 -19.28
CA GLU A 134 -23.87 -2.16 -20.46
C GLU A 134 -23.95 -2.97 -21.76
N GLN A 135 -23.18 -4.03 -21.88
CA GLN A 135 -23.06 -4.83 -23.09
C GLN A 135 -24.05 -6.00 -23.14
N ASP A 136 -24.37 -6.62 -22.01
CA ASP A 136 -25.18 -7.84 -21.93
C ASP A 136 -26.58 -7.56 -21.36
N LYS A 137 -27.58 -7.61 -22.27
CA LYS A 137 -28.99 -7.39 -21.91
C LYS A 137 -29.49 -8.45 -20.92
N ASP A 138 -29.11 -9.72 -21.15
CA ASP A 138 -29.57 -10.82 -20.30
C ASP A 138 -29.10 -10.67 -18.84
N LEU A 139 -27.91 -10.15 -18.67
CA LEU A 139 -27.37 -9.86 -17.33
C LEU A 139 -28.11 -8.70 -16.65
N ARG A 140 -28.47 -7.65 -17.41
CA ARG A 140 -29.31 -6.55 -16.91
C ARG A 140 -30.68 -7.07 -16.46
N ASP A 141 -31.29 -7.89 -17.29
CA ASP A 141 -32.64 -8.44 -17.00
C ASP A 141 -32.62 -9.30 -15.73
N LEU A 142 -31.51 -9.99 -15.43
CA LEU A 142 -31.33 -10.73 -14.17
C LEU A 142 -31.33 -9.81 -12.93
N PHE A 143 -30.60 -8.70 -12.97
CA PHE A 143 -30.59 -7.74 -11.87
C PHE A 143 -31.96 -7.09 -11.67
N GLN A 144 -32.65 -6.74 -12.77
CA GLN A 144 -34.01 -6.21 -12.71
C GLN A 144 -35.03 -7.23 -12.18
N GLN A 145 -34.89 -8.50 -12.53
CA GLN A 145 -35.76 -9.58 -11.99
C GLN A 145 -35.54 -9.72 -10.48
N GLN A 146 -34.29 -9.65 -10.02
CA GLN A 146 -33.99 -9.67 -8.60
C GLN A 146 -34.68 -8.52 -7.85
N ASP A 147 -34.59 -7.28 -8.35
CA ASP A 147 -35.20 -6.10 -7.76
C ASP A 147 -36.74 -6.15 -7.71
N ASN A 148 -37.37 -6.83 -8.66
CA ASN A 148 -38.84 -6.98 -8.71
C ASN A 148 -39.36 -8.02 -7.71
N MET A 149 -38.55 -9.00 -7.30
CA MET A 149 -38.96 -9.98 -6.29
C MET A 149 -39.12 -9.37 -4.89
N ASP A 150 -38.46 -8.24 -4.63
CA ASP A 150 -38.52 -7.53 -3.34
C ASP A 150 -39.72 -6.54 -3.27
N SER A 151 -40.16 -6.02 -4.40
CA SER A 151 -41.20 -4.97 -4.46
C SER A 151 -42.64 -5.47 -4.20
N ASP A 152 -42.88 -6.78 -4.24
CA ASP A 152 -44.23 -7.34 -4.03
C ASP A 152 -44.63 -7.45 -2.54
N GLU A 153 -43.72 -7.22 -1.59
CA GLU A 153 -44.01 -7.27 -0.14
C GLU A 153 -44.21 -5.89 0.49
N ASP A 154 -43.52 -4.85 0.03
CA ASP A 154 -43.59 -3.51 0.66
C ASP A 154 -44.94 -2.81 0.47
N SER A 155 -45.76 -3.25 -0.47
CA SER A 155 -47.07 -2.63 -0.75
C SER A 155 -48.18 -3.01 0.23
N LYS A 156 -47.99 -3.95 1.17
CA LYS A 156 -49.05 -4.40 2.07
C LYS A 156 -48.79 -4.21 3.56
N ASP A 157 -47.57 -3.98 3.99
CA ASP A 157 -47.30 -3.65 5.39
C ASP A 157 -47.70 -2.20 5.76
N GLN A 158 -47.94 -1.34 4.75
CA GLN A 158 -48.38 0.06 4.95
C GLN A 158 -49.92 0.22 5.06
N GLU A 159 -50.72 -0.74 4.61
CA GLU A 159 -52.20 -0.66 4.76
C GLU A 159 -52.73 -1.12 6.12
N GLY A 160 -51.87 -1.68 7.01
CA GLY A 160 -52.25 -2.21 8.31
C GLY A 160 -52.15 -1.27 9.49
N GLN A 161 -51.61 -0.03 9.33
CA GLN A 161 -51.49 0.97 10.43
C GLN A 161 -52.39 2.18 10.23
N GLY A 162 -53.68 1.98 10.20
CA GLY A 162 -54.69 3.03 10.17
C GLY A 162 -55.72 2.88 11.25
N GLN A 163 -55.57 3.64 12.35
CA GLN A 163 -56.58 4.02 13.34
C GLN A 163 -57.38 2.93 14.07
N GLY A 164 -57.19 2.87 15.37
CA GLY A 164 -58.05 2.19 16.33
C GLY A 164 -57.64 2.43 17.77
N GLN A 165 -57.88 3.62 18.33
CA GLN A 165 -58.05 3.77 19.77
C GLN A 165 -59.39 3.15 20.17
N GLY A 166 -59.38 2.14 21.06
CA GLY A 166 -60.58 1.53 21.61
C GLY A 166 -60.25 0.47 22.62
N THR A 167 -60.51 0.78 23.86
CA THR A 167 -60.50 0.02 25.10
C THR A 167 -61.11 -1.38 25.02
N GLY A 168 -60.42 -2.37 25.56
CA GLY A 168 -60.98 -3.40 26.46
C GLY A 168 -61.59 -4.64 25.84
N GLN A 169 -61.10 -5.75 26.35
CA GLN A 169 -61.66 -7.12 26.43
C GLN A 169 -61.12 -8.14 25.43
N GLN A 170 -60.42 -9.09 26.03
CA GLN A 170 -60.05 -10.39 25.47
C GLN A 170 -61.31 -11.12 24.98
N GLN A 171 -61.33 -11.38 23.67
CA GLN A 171 -62.04 -12.54 23.11
C GLN A 171 -61.21 -13.09 21.96
N GLN A 172 -60.91 -14.38 22.09
CA GLN A 172 -60.31 -15.20 21.03
C GLN A 172 -61.32 -15.24 19.87
N GLU A 173 -61.14 -14.41 18.87
CA GLU A 173 -61.68 -14.64 17.54
C GLU A 173 -60.60 -15.29 16.70
N GLN A 174 -60.65 -16.59 16.55
CA GLN A 174 -60.09 -17.28 15.41
C GLN A 174 -60.84 -16.72 14.17
N GLN A 175 -60.24 -15.78 13.47
CA GLN A 175 -60.72 -15.37 12.15
C GLN A 175 -60.58 -16.61 11.25
N GLU A 176 -61.65 -17.26 10.92
CA GLU A 176 -61.73 -18.20 9.82
C GLU A 176 -61.34 -17.43 8.55
N GLU A 177 -60.09 -17.67 8.05
CA GLU A 177 -59.66 -17.18 6.77
C GLU A 177 -60.67 -17.62 5.71
N THR A 178 -61.31 -16.67 5.04
CA THR A 178 -62.27 -16.94 3.97
C THR A 178 -61.58 -17.76 2.88
N GLU A 179 -62.27 -18.74 2.29
CA GLU A 179 -61.69 -19.60 1.21
C GLU A 179 -61.03 -18.77 0.09
N GLN A 180 -61.55 -17.59 -0.18
CA GLN A 180 -60.97 -16.65 -1.14
C GLN A 180 -59.59 -16.14 -0.69
N GLN A 181 -59.34 -15.88 0.56
CA GLN A 181 -58.03 -15.46 1.07
C GLN A 181 -57.02 -16.61 1.06
N LYS A 182 -57.44 -17.84 1.27
CA LYS A 182 -56.58 -19.02 1.12
C LYS A 182 -56.19 -19.25 -0.35
N GLN A 183 -57.14 -19.14 -1.25
CA GLN A 183 -56.86 -19.26 -2.71
C GLN A 183 -55.91 -18.16 -3.22
N GLU A 184 -56.12 -16.92 -2.81
CA GLU A 184 -55.20 -15.83 -3.16
C GLU A 184 -53.79 -16.04 -2.58
N ARG A 185 -53.66 -16.59 -1.37
CA ARG A 185 -52.35 -16.94 -0.78
C ARG A 185 -51.67 -18.08 -1.55
N GLU A 186 -52.38 -19.10 -1.93
CA GLU A 186 -51.84 -20.21 -2.70
C GLU A 186 -51.43 -19.77 -4.11
N GLU A 187 -52.24 -18.98 -4.79
CA GLU A 187 -51.86 -18.41 -6.12
C GLU A 187 -50.61 -17.51 -6.05
N ARG A 188 -50.51 -16.70 -4.97
CA ARG A 188 -49.29 -15.87 -4.75
C ARG A 188 -48.06 -16.72 -4.46
N GLN A 189 -48.20 -17.79 -3.66
CA GLN A 189 -47.11 -18.72 -3.40
C GLN A 189 -46.68 -19.45 -4.69
N GLN A 190 -47.62 -19.87 -5.51
CA GLN A 190 -47.34 -20.51 -6.82
C GLN A 190 -46.65 -19.54 -7.80
N ARG A 191 -47.11 -18.28 -7.90
CA ARG A 191 -46.47 -17.27 -8.75
C ARG A 191 -45.04 -16.99 -8.27
N ARG A 192 -44.81 -16.90 -6.95
CA ARG A 192 -43.47 -16.73 -6.36
C ARG A 192 -42.55 -17.92 -6.62
N GLN A 193 -43.05 -19.13 -6.54
CA GLN A 193 -42.27 -20.33 -6.88
C GLN A 193 -41.88 -20.32 -8.36
N GLN A 194 -42.80 -20.00 -9.24
CA GLN A 194 -42.54 -19.90 -10.67
C GLN A 194 -41.50 -18.80 -10.99
N GLN A 195 -41.60 -17.62 -10.38
CA GLN A 195 -40.63 -16.55 -10.54
C GLN A 195 -39.25 -16.99 -10.05
N LYS A 196 -39.16 -17.64 -8.88
CA LYS A 196 -37.89 -18.18 -8.34
C LYS A 196 -37.28 -19.24 -9.27
N GLU A 197 -38.08 -20.13 -9.83
CA GLU A 197 -37.61 -21.15 -10.77
C GLU A 197 -37.09 -20.53 -12.06
N GLN A 198 -37.78 -19.50 -12.58
CA GLN A 198 -37.35 -18.75 -13.76
C GLN A 198 -36.02 -18.02 -13.48
N LEU A 199 -35.89 -17.32 -12.36
CA LEU A 199 -34.65 -16.65 -11.98
C LEU A 199 -33.50 -17.65 -11.85
N ASN A 200 -33.71 -18.77 -11.17
CA ASN A 200 -32.68 -19.80 -11.01
C ASN A 200 -32.25 -20.41 -12.38
N LYS A 201 -33.15 -20.58 -13.33
CA LYS A 201 -32.82 -21.00 -14.69
C LYS A 201 -31.94 -19.96 -15.41
N SER A 202 -32.39 -18.72 -15.42
CA SER A 202 -31.64 -17.62 -16.04
C SER A 202 -30.26 -17.43 -15.40
N MET A 203 -30.17 -17.55 -14.08
CA MET A 203 -28.90 -17.53 -13.36
C MET A 203 -27.96 -18.68 -13.74
N ALA A 204 -28.52 -19.89 -13.94
CA ALA A 204 -27.73 -21.05 -14.36
C ALA A 204 -27.13 -20.89 -15.78
N GLU A 205 -27.90 -20.33 -16.70
CA GLU A 205 -27.48 -20.03 -18.07
C GLU A 205 -26.38 -18.94 -18.08
N GLN A 206 -26.51 -17.91 -17.28
CA GLN A 206 -25.54 -16.80 -17.21
C GLN A 206 -24.30 -17.10 -16.36
N LYS A 207 -24.31 -18.18 -15.57
CA LYS A 207 -23.24 -18.53 -14.65
C LYS A 207 -21.85 -18.62 -15.30
N GLN A 208 -21.78 -19.09 -16.53
CA GLN A 208 -20.51 -19.22 -17.24
C GLN A 208 -19.97 -17.86 -17.67
N LYS A 209 -20.83 -16.96 -18.14
CA LYS A 209 -20.45 -15.58 -18.49
C LYS A 209 -19.97 -14.84 -17.25
N MET A 210 -20.73 -14.95 -16.15
CA MET A 210 -20.38 -14.33 -14.86
C MET A 210 -19.05 -14.86 -14.29
N ARG A 211 -18.75 -16.16 -14.44
CA ARG A 211 -17.44 -16.71 -14.07
C ARG A 211 -16.29 -16.08 -14.85
N LYS A 212 -16.45 -15.87 -16.16
CA LYS A 212 -15.43 -15.24 -17.00
C LYS A 212 -15.18 -13.79 -16.55
N LEU A 213 -16.27 -13.04 -16.32
CA LEU A 213 -16.21 -11.68 -15.83
C LEU A 213 -15.48 -11.59 -14.49
N VAL A 214 -15.93 -12.35 -13.49
CA VAL A 214 -15.34 -12.37 -12.14
C VAL A 214 -13.85 -12.70 -12.21
N ARG A 215 -13.48 -13.72 -12.98
CA ARG A 215 -12.09 -14.12 -13.14
C ARG A 215 -11.24 -13.05 -13.81
N GLY A 216 -11.74 -12.45 -14.89
CA GLY A 216 -11.03 -11.38 -15.61
C GLY A 216 -10.82 -10.16 -14.73
N ALA A 217 -11.88 -9.71 -14.04
CA ALA A 217 -11.81 -8.56 -13.13
C ALA A 217 -10.84 -8.80 -11.95
N LEU A 218 -10.89 -9.97 -11.34
CA LEU A 218 -10.00 -10.32 -10.23
C LEU A 218 -8.54 -10.46 -10.69
N GLN A 219 -8.28 -11.02 -11.87
CA GLN A 219 -6.94 -11.09 -12.43
C GLN A 219 -6.37 -9.70 -12.68
N GLN A 220 -7.16 -8.79 -13.24
CA GLN A 220 -6.76 -7.40 -13.45
C GLN A 220 -6.48 -6.71 -12.12
N ALA A 221 -7.38 -6.85 -11.14
CA ALA A 221 -7.21 -6.29 -9.80
C ALA A 221 -5.97 -6.83 -9.09
N SER A 222 -5.68 -8.14 -9.21
CA SER A 222 -4.50 -8.76 -8.62
C SER A 222 -3.20 -8.26 -9.25
N ASN A 223 -3.17 -8.11 -10.57
CA ASN A 223 -2.02 -7.56 -11.27
C ASN A 223 -1.75 -6.11 -10.83
N GLU A 224 -2.79 -5.26 -10.80
CA GLU A 224 -2.68 -3.87 -10.37
C GLU A 224 -2.27 -3.75 -8.90
N ALA A 225 -2.80 -4.61 -8.04
CA ALA A 225 -2.43 -4.68 -6.63
C ALA A 225 -0.95 -5.08 -6.44
N GLY A 226 -0.48 -6.07 -7.22
CA GLY A 226 0.91 -6.51 -7.22
C GLY A 226 1.88 -5.41 -7.65
N GLU A 227 1.58 -4.70 -8.74
CA GLU A 227 2.36 -3.55 -9.20
C GLU A 227 2.39 -2.42 -8.16
N THR A 228 1.23 -2.09 -7.60
CA THR A 228 1.10 -1.05 -6.56
C THR A 228 1.91 -1.40 -5.32
N SER A 229 1.78 -2.63 -4.84
CA SER A 229 2.56 -3.14 -3.70
C SER A 229 4.06 -3.10 -3.98
N GLY A 230 4.47 -3.44 -5.22
CA GLY A 230 5.85 -3.34 -5.68
C GLY A 230 6.38 -1.90 -5.60
N ILE A 231 5.62 -0.93 -6.10
CA ILE A 231 5.98 0.50 -6.06
C ILE A 231 6.10 1.00 -4.60
N ILE A 232 5.09 0.73 -3.78
CA ILE A 232 5.05 1.15 -2.37
C ILE A 232 6.25 0.58 -1.59
N SER A 233 6.54 -0.71 -1.80
CA SER A 233 7.67 -1.38 -1.15
C SER A 233 9.01 -0.85 -1.65
N ALA A 234 9.18 -0.66 -2.97
CA ALA A 234 10.40 -0.14 -3.56
C ALA A 234 10.75 1.26 -3.03
N LEU A 235 9.75 2.13 -2.93
CA LEU A 235 9.96 3.52 -2.47
C LEU A 235 9.96 3.66 -0.93
N GLY A 236 9.68 2.57 -0.18
CA GLY A 236 9.62 2.62 1.28
C GLY A 236 8.39 3.37 1.82
N TRP A 237 7.36 3.51 0.99
CA TRP A 237 6.12 4.20 1.36
C TRP A 237 5.21 3.34 2.25
N GLY A 238 5.44 2.02 2.29
CA GLY A 238 4.72 1.08 3.16
C GLY A 238 5.27 0.98 4.58
N ASP A 239 6.38 1.66 4.90
CA ASP A 239 7.00 1.60 6.22
C ASP A 239 6.07 2.18 7.30
N GLU A 240 6.14 1.61 8.51
CA GLU A 240 5.33 2.04 9.67
C GLU A 240 5.55 3.54 9.96
N GLY A 241 4.48 4.34 9.90
CA GLY A 241 4.55 5.78 10.13
C GLY A 241 4.92 6.63 8.91
N SER A 242 5.03 6.04 7.71
CA SER A 242 5.28 6.79 6.47
C SER A 242 4.19 7.85 6.24
N GLU A 243 4.57 8.94 5.61
CA GLU A 243 3.64 10.00 5.22
C GLU A 243 2.56 9.45 4.26
N PHE A 244 2.95 8.59 3.33
CA PHE A 244 2.06 7.98 2.33
C PHE A 244 0.89 7.22 2.97
N ASN A 245 1.13 6.46 4.04
CA ASN A 245 0.06 5.73 4.71
C ASN A 245 -1.02 6.64 5.31
N ARG A 246 -0.69 7.90 5.59
CA ARG A 246 -1.60 8.90 6.19
C ARG A 246 -2.38 9.72 5.16
N LEU A 247 -2.02 9.61 3.89
CA LEU A 247 -2.70 10.36 2.82
C LEU A 247 -4.11 9.82 2.55
N PRO A 248 -5.04 10.68 2.11
CA PRO A 248 -6.30 10.26 1.52
C PRO A 248 -6.09 9.37 0.28
N ILE A 249 -7.09 8.57 -0.08
CA ILE A 249 -7.01 7.64 -1.21
C ILE A 249 -6.72 8.35 -2.54
N GLU A 250 -7.34 9.51 -2.78
CA GLU A 250 -7.12 10.27 -4.03
C GLU A 250 -5.66 10.75 -4.14
N ASP A 251 -5.06 11.20 -3.04
CA ASP A 251 -3.66 11.64 -3.03
C ASP A 251 -2.71 10.45 -3.24
N LYS A 252 -2.99 9.31 -2.60
CA LYS A 252 -2.25 8.06 -2.84
C LYS A 252 -2.31 7.67 -4.31
N LYS A 253 -3.50 7.71 -4.91
CA LYS A 253 -3.71 7.42 -6.32
C LYS A 253 -2.91 8.37 -7.21
N TYR A 254 -2.98 9.68 -6.96
CA TYR A 254 -2.24 10.69 -7.71
C TYR A 254 -0.73 10.42 -7.72
N PHE A 255 -0.13 10.18 -6.56
CA PHE A 255 1.31 9.90 -6.47
C PHE A 255 1.71 8.58 -7.14
N LEU A 256 0.91 7.52 -6.98
CA LEU A 256 1.17 6.25 -7.65
C LEU A 256 1.05 6.36 -9.17
N GLU A 257 0.08 7.11 -9.69
CA GLU A 257 -0.04 7.36 -11.12
C GLU A 257 1.13 8.18 -11.67
N GLN A 258 1.61 9.17 -10.93
CA GLN A 258 2.83 9.90 -11.33
C GLN A 258 4.01 8.95 -11.47
N VAL A 259 4.27 8.12 -10.48
CA VAL A 259 5.37 7.14 -10.51
C VAL A 259 5.21 6.16 -11.66
N ARG A 260 4.00 5.65 -11.92
CA ARG A 260 3.73 4.75 -13.06
C ARG A 260 4.01 5.41 -14.42
N ARG A 261 3.63 6.67 -14.58
CA ARG A 261 3.87 7.42 -15.83
C ARG A 261 5.34 7.68 -16.07
N THR A 262 6.11 7.91 -15.01
CA THR A 262 7.48 8.40 -15.13
C THR A 262 8.44 7.31 -15.56
N LYS A 263 8.44 6.11 -14.99
CA LYS A 263 9.24 4.95 -15.42
C LYS A 263 9.03 3.71 -14.51
N GLY A 264 8.17 2.78 -14.92
CA GLY A 264 7.97 1.53 -14.19
C GLY A 264 9.24 0.67 -14.01
N SER A 265 10.15 0.64 -15.00
CA SER A 265 11.43 -0.07 -14.94
C SER A 265 12.38 0.46 -13.84
N MET A 266 12.39 1.77 -13.61
CA MET A 266 13.21 2.39 -12.58
C MET A 266 12.75 1.97 -11.17
N VAL A 267 11.45 1.90 -10.93
CA VAL A 267 10.90 1.49 -9.63
C VAL A 267 11.27 0.05 -9.30
N GLU A 268 11.24 -0.84 -10.27
CA GLU A 268 11.67 -2.23 -10.10
C GLU A 268 13.15 -2.31 -9.71
N LEU A 269 14.02 -1.51 -10.36
CA LEU A 269 15.43 -1.44 -10.03
C LEU A 269 15.68 -0.84 -8.64
N ILE A 270 14.96 0.21 -8.25
CA ILE A 270 15.01 0.77 -6.89
C ILE A 270 14.66 -0.32 -5.87
N GLY A 271 13.62 -1.10 -6.12
CA GLY A 271 13.23 -2.22 -5.25
C GLY A 271 14.32 -3.28 -5.12
N LYS A 272 14.95 -3.68 -6.23
CA LYS A 272 16.09 -4.61 -6.24
C LYS A 272 17.28 -4.04 -5.45
N MET A 273 17.62 -2.77 -5.65
CA MET A 273 18.70 -2.11 -4.92
C MET A 273 18.43 -2.01 -3.43
N LYS A 274 17.20 -1.72 -3.03
CA LYS A 274 16.79 -1.73 -1.61
C LYS A 274 16.96 -3.12 -0.99
N GLN A 275 16.61 -4.18 -1.70
CA GLN A 275 16.82 -5.56 -1.23
C GLN A 275 18.30 -5.90 -1.08
N ILE A 276 19.13 -5.49 -2.04
CA ILE A 276 20.59 -5.65 -1.98
C ILE A 276 21.14 -4.93 -0.74
N THR A 277 20.74 -3.69 -0.52
CA THR A 277 21.14 -2.89 0.65
C THR A 277 20.77 -3.58 1.97
N LEU A 278 19.55 -4.11 2.07
CA LEU A 278 19.09 -4.84 3.26
C LEU A 278 19.90 -6.14 3.48
N THR A 279 20.29 -6.82 2.40
CA THR A 279 21.12 -8.04 2.47
C THR A 279 22.53 -7.70 2.92
N ALA A 280 23.18 -6.72 2.30
CA ALA A 280 24.51 -6.23 2.70
C ALA A 280 24.55 -5.84 4.18
N ARG A 281 23.50 -5.17 4.65
CA ARG A 281 23.37 -4.79 6.05
C ARG A 281 23.21 -5.98 7.01
N LYS A 282 22.42 -6.99 6.62
CA LYS A 282 22.27 -8.23 7.42
C LYS A 282 23.59 -8.99 7.54
N GLU A 283 24.39 -9.04 6.48
CA GLU A 283 25.69 -9.66 6.48
C GLU A 283 26.68 -8.90 7.36
N LYS A 284 26.70 -7.58 7.29
CA LYS A 284 27.51 -6.72 8.15
C LYS A 284 27.15 -6.90 9.64
N ILE A 285 25.87 -7.03 9.96
CA ILE A 285 25.40 -7.27 11.33
C ILE A 285 25.84 -8.66 11.82
N LYS A 286 25.81 -9.68 10.97
CA LYS A 286 26.29 -11.02 11.32
C LYS A 286 27.79 -11.08 11.59
N SER A 287 28.58 -10.28 10.88
CA SER A 287 30.04 -10.22 11.03
C SER A 287 30.50 -9.31 12.19
N SER A 288 29.64 -8.45 12.72
CA SER A 288 29.96 -7.56 13.82
C SER A 288 29.67 -8.19 15.17
N GLN A 289 30.61 -8.01 16.15
CA GLN A 289 30.37 -8.44 17.53
C GLN A 289 29.27 -7.57 18.15
N MET A 290 28.13 -8.18 18.43
CA MET A 290 27.04 -7.52 19.15
C MET A 290 27.38 -7.44 20.64
N ALA A 291 27.52 -6.24 21.18
CA ALA A 291 27.64 -6.03 22.62
C ALA A 291 26.26 -5.69 23.22
N ILE A 292 25.93 -6.36 24.34
CA ILE A 292 24.77 -5.97 25.14
C ILE A 292 25.13 -4.70 25.88
N CYS A 293 24.46 -3.59 25.57
CA CYS A 293 24.73 -2.29 26.13
C CYS A 293 23.76 -1.87 27.23
N GLY A 294 22.58 -2.49 27.28
CA GLY A 294 21.55 -2.12 28.24
C GLY A 294 20.29 -2.98 28.13
N VAL A 295 19.23 -2.49 28.78
CA VAL A 295 17.89 -3.07 28.72
C VAL A 295 16.95 -1.95 28.25
N THR A 296 16.14 -2.25 27.24
CA THR A 296 15.10 -1.37 26.71
C THR A 296 13.76 -2.07 26.75
N VAL A 297 12.69 -1.38 26.41
CA VAL A 297 11.35 -1.97 26.29
C VAL A 297 10.92 -2.07 24.83
N GLY A 298 10.24 -3.15 24.46
CA GLY A 298 9.80 -3.38 23.10
C GLY A 298 9.00 -4.66 22.94
N ASN A 299 8.83 -5.14 21.68
CA ASN A 299 8.12 -6.36 21.38
C ASN A 299 8.91 -7.38 20.55
N ASN A 300 10.23 -7.23 20.48
CA ASN A 300 11.07 -8.17 19.74
C ASN A 300 11.39 -9.41 20.58
N ILE A 301 10.68 -10.50 20.35
CA ILE A 301 10.78 -11.75 21.13
C ILE A 301 12.19 -12.32 21.15
N SER A 302 12.97 -12.18 20.07
CA SER A 302 14.34 -12.71 19.99
C SER A 302 15.34 -12.00 20.93
N LYS A 303 14.96 -10.81 21.44
CA LYS A 303 15.78 -9.99 22.37
C LYS A 303 15.23 -9.95 23.77
N VAL A 304 14.07 -10.58 24.03
CA VAL A 304 13.40 -10.55 25.33
C VAL A 304 14.27 -11.17 26.42
N LEU A 305 14.32 -10.51 27.59
CA LEU A 305 15.03 -11.04 28.74
C LEU A 305 14.43 -12.39 29.21
N PRO A 306 15.25 -13.33 29.69
CA PRO A 306 14.75 -14.58 30.25
C PRO A 306 13.73 -14.40 31.37
N SER A 307 13.84 -13.31 32.16
CA SER A 307 12.87 -12.97 33.22
C SER A 307 11.46 -12.71 32.69
N GLU A 308 11.33 -12.08 31.52
CA GLU A 308 10.04 -11.86 30.85
C GLU A 308 9.47 -13.17 30.28
N LEU A 309 10.32 -14.03 29.72
CA LEU A 309 9.92 -15.35 29.21
C LEU A 309 9.41 -16.30 30.32
N MET A 310 9.86 -16.09 31.58
CA MET A 310 9.34 -16.84 32.72
C MET A 310 7.84 -16.61 32.94
N LEU A 311 7.31 -15.46 32.55
CA LEU A 311 5.86 -15.18 32.63
C LEU A 311 5.04 -16.15 31.74
N LEU A 312 5.61 -16.69 30.67
CA LEU A 312 4.94 -17.70 29.82
C LEU A 312 4.85 -19.07 30.47
N ARG A 313 5.76 -19.37 31.42
CA ARG A 313 5.78 -20.69 32.08
C ARG A 313 4.59 -20.91 33.01
N HIS A 314 4.11 -19.87 33.63
CA HIS A 314 3.00 -19.98 34.58
C HIS A 314 1.68 -19.54 33.94
N PRO A 315 0.63 -20.39 33.93
CA PRO A 315 -0.62 -20.08 33.23
C PRO A 315 -1.27 -18.74 33.64
N ALA A 316 -1.20 -18.39 34.93
CA ALA A 316 -1.78 -17.15 35.46
C ALA A 316 -1.10 -15.86 34.93
N TYR A 317 0.17 -15.93 34.52
CA TYR A 317 0.92 -14.76 34.05
C TYR A 317 1.02 -14.65 32.52
N ARG A 318 0.55 -15.64 31.77
CA ARG A 318 0.56 -15.62 30.28
C ARG A 318 -0.19 -14.41 29.73
N GLY A 319 -1.36 -14.09 30.28
CA GLY A 319 -2.13 -12.91 29.87
C GLY A 319 -1.37 -11.59 30.07
N TYR A 320 -0.59 -11.51 31.16
CA TYR A 320 0.23 -10.35 31.42
C TYR A 320 1.41 -10.21 30.44
N PHE A 321 2.03 -11.34 30.05
CA PHE A 321 3.06 -11.35 28.99
C PHE A 321 2.48 -10.85 27.66
N TYR A 322 1.32 -11.36 27.23
CA TYR A 322 0.69 -10.95 25.98
C TYR A 322 0.27 -9.47 26.00
N LYS A 323 -0.18 -8.96 27.13
CA LYS A 323 -0.46 -7.54 27.29
C LYS A 323 0.81 -6.72 27.12
N LYS A 324 1.90 -7.05 27.82
CA LYS A 324 3.20 -6.37 27.66
C LYS A 324 3.74 -6.44 26.23
N TYR A 325 3.52 -7.57 25.55
CA TYR A 325 3.90 -7.73 24.15
C TYR A 325 3.12 -6.78 23.23
N ALA A 326 1.80 -6.71 23.38
CA ALA A 326 0.93 -5.83 22.62
C ALA A 326 1.26 -4.34 22.88
N ASP A 327 1.51 -4.01 24.14
CA ASP A 327 1.84 -2.63 24.57
C ASP A 327 3.32 -2.25 24.29
N LYS A 328 4.13 -3.15 23.67
CA LYS A 328 5.57 -2.98 23.40
C LYS A 328 6.38 -2.69 24.69
N GLN A 329 6.01 -3.32 25.79
CA GLN A 329 6.57 -3.10 27.12
C GLN A 329 7.39 -4.27 27.67
N LEU A 330 7.70 -5.28 26.84
CA LEU A 330 8.59 -6.35 27.25
C LEU A 330 10.02 -5.83 27.42
N MET A 331 10.67 -6.17 28.53
CA MET A 331 12.08 -5.88 28.71
C MET A 331 12.90 -6.74 27.75
N GLN A 332 13.75 -6.10 26.98
CA GLN A 332 14.61 -6.74 25.99
C GLN A 332 16.04 -6.20 26.05
N TYR A 333 17.00 -7.01 25.63
CA TYR A 333 18.39 -6.58 25.51
C TYR A 333 18.51 -5.47 24.48
N GLU A 334 19.15 -4.38 24.86
CA GLU A 334 19.61 -3.37 23.93
C GLU A 334 20.97 -3.80 23.37
N LEU A 335 20.95 -4.19 22.09
CA LEU A 335 22.14 -4.62 21.37
C LEU A 335 22.68 -3.45 20.58
N GLN A 336 23.86 -2.98 20.90
CA GLN A 336 24.60 -2.03 20.06
C GLN A 336 25.66 -2.76 19.24
N VAL A 337 25.66 -2.50 17.95
CA VAL A 337 26.77 -2.87 17.11
C VAL A 337 27.92 -1.92 17.43
N ARG A 338 29.01 -2.44 17.97
CA ARG A 338 30.23 -1.65 18.15
C ARG A 338 30.86 -1.34 16.79
N ASN A 339 30.28 -0.40 16.06
CA ASN A 339 30.99 0.27 15.00
C ASN A 339 31.60 1.54 15.57
N ASN A 340 32.88 1.45 15.95
CA ASN A 340 33.66 2.55 16.52
C ASN A 340 34.02 3.64 15.50
N MET A 341 33.45 3.64 14.31
CA MET A 341 33.55 4.77 13.39
C MET A 341 32.20 5.49 13.37
N GLY A 342 32.19 6.71 13.86
CA GLY A 342 31.06 7.62 13.65
C GLY A 342 30.80 7.67 12.15
N LYS A 343 29.67 7.12 11.72
CA LYS A 343 29.30 7.13 10.31
C LYS A 343 28.95 8.57 9.95
N GLY A 344 29.78 9.22 9.17
CA GLY A 344 29.55 10.57 8.64
C GLY A 344 28.28 10.65 7.77
N SER A 345 27.92 11.85 7.35
CA SER A 345 26.88 12.10 6.37
C SER A 345 27.23 11.50 5.00
N ILE A 346 26.28 11.33 4.11
CA ILE A 346 26.49 10.76 2.78
C ILE A 346 26.15 11.82 1.72
N ILE A 347 27.10 12.09 0.82
CA ILE A 347 26.88 12.97 -0.34
C ILE A 347 26.98 12.13 -1.60
N VAL A 348 25.91 12.07 -2.40
CA VAL A 348 25.86 11.29 -3.63
C VAL A 348 25.84 12.23 -4.84
N LEU A 349 26.76 12.02 -5.76
CA LEU A 349 26.85 12.71 -7.04
C LEU A 349 26.50 11.72 -8.13
N VAL A 350 25.40 11.96 -8.84
CA VAL A 350 24.86 11.05 -9.87
C VAL A 350 25.00 11.67 -11.23
N ASP A 351 25.77 11.04 -12.07
CA ASP A 351 25.95 11.41 -13.47
C ASP A 351 24.66 11.11 -14.26
N ASP A 352 24.18 12.10 -14.98
CA ASP A 352 22.98 12.03 -15.84
C ASP A 352 23.29 12.48 -17.28
N SER A 353 24.55 12.32 -17.71
CA SER A 353 25.03 12.62 -19.06
C SER A 353 24.34 11.74 -20.11
N GLY A 354 24.54 12.11 -21.39
CA GLY A 354 23.92 11.39 -22.50
C GLY A 354 24.32 9.93 -22.61
N SER A 355 25.54 9.57 -22.21
CA SER A 355 26.05 8.19 -22.18
C SER A 355 25.37 7.33 -21.10
N MET A 356 24.85 7.96 -20.05
CA MET A 356 24.10 7.31 -18.99
C MET A 356 22.64 6.96 -19.36
N TYR A 357 22.21 7.20 -20.59
CA TYR A 357 20.81 6.99 -21.01
C TYR A 357 20.35 5.54 -20.85
N ASN A 358 19.08 5.32 -20.51
CA ASN A 358 18.43 4.03 -20.23
C ASN A 358 18.94 3.31 -18.96
N ILE A 359 19.33 2.03 -19.09
CA ILE A 359 19.70 1.13 -17.99
C ILE A 359 20.76 1.73 -17.05
N PRO A 360 21.87 2.32 -17.54
CA PRO A 360 22.86 2.96 -16.68
C PRO A 360 22.29 4.02 -15.73
N ARG A 361 21.43 4.89 -16.25
CA ARG A 361 20.74 5.93 -15.47
C ARG A 361 19.85 5.34 -14.39
N GLU A 362 19.08 4.33 -14.74
CA GLU A 362 18.18 3.65 -13.81
C GLU A 362 18.94 2.95 -12.68
N MET A 363 20.07 2.31 -13.01
CA MET A 363 20.96 1.68 -12.03
C MET A 363 21.59 2.71 -11.10
N ALA A 364 22.06 3.82 -11.62
CA ALA A 364 22.67 4.91 -10.84
C ALA A 364 21.64 5.51 -9.86
N ARG A 365 20.39 5.71 -10.31
CA ARG A 365 19.29 6.16 -9.46
C ARG A 365 18.94 5.12 -8.38
N GLY A 366 18.86 3.85 -8.73
CA GLY A 366 18.63 2.77 -7.79
C GLY A 366 19.67 2.73 -6.68
N ALA A 367 20.95 2.88 -7.02
CA ALA A 367 22.03 2.97 -6.03
C ALA A 367 21.92 4.22 -5.14
N CYS A 368 21.57 5.36 -5.73
CA CYS A 368 21.31 6.58 -4.97
C CYS A 368 20.18 6.38 -3.92
N PHE A 369 19.07 5.74 -4.31
CA PHE A 369 18.01 5.40 -3.37
C PHE A 369 18.45 4.40 -2.31
N GLY A 370 19.29 3.41 -2.66
CA GLY A 370 19.86 2.49 -1.68
C GLY A 370 20.70 3.21 -0.62
N LEU A 371 21.52 4.18 -1.01
CA LEU A 371 22.30 5.02 -0.10
C LEU A 371 21.42 5.96 0.74
N ALA A 372 20.36 6.49 0.15
CA ALA A 372 19.36 7.29 0.86
C ALA A 372 18.64 6.48 1.95
N ASP A 373 18.30 5.22 1.66
CA ASP A 373 17.67 4.30 2.64
C ASP A 373 18.63 3.96 3.80
N ILE A 374 19.92 3.78 3.52
CA ILE A 374 20.95 3.66 4.57
C ILE A 374 20.98 4.92 5.43
N ALA A 375 21.05 6.10 4.81
CA ALA A 375 21.10 7.35 5.53
C ALA A 375 19.86 7.57 6.41
N LYS A 376 18.66 7.30 5.89
CA LYS A 376 17.38 7.36 6.60
C LYS A 376 17.38 6.43 7.83
N THR A 377 17.81 5.19 7.63
CA THR A 377 17.78 4.16 8.66
C THR A 377 18.79 4.45 9.78
N ASP A 378 19.97 4.94 9.41
CA ASP A 378 21.04 5.31 10.35
C ASP A 378 20.89 6.74 10.88
N LYS A 379 19.86 7.49 10.46
CA LYS A 379 19.58 8.90 10.80
C LYS A 379 20.76 9.83 10.46
N ARG A 380 21.43 9.55 9.34
CA ARG A 380 22.55 10.34 8.80
C ARG A 380 22.00 11.40 7.85
N ASN A 381 22.66 12.55 7.75
CA ASN A 381 22.31 13.53 6.74
C ASN A 381 22.69 12.99 5.34
N PHE A 382 21.82 13.25 4.39
CA PHE A 382 21.98 12.81 3.00
C PHE A 382 21.90 14.01 2.07
N ALA A 383 22.80 14.09 1.11
CA ALA A 383 22.76 15.09 0.07
C ALA A 383 22.94 14.44 -1.30
N VAL A 384 22.23 14.95 -2.30
CA VAL A 384 22.32 14.45 -3.66
C VAL A 384 22.48 15.59 -4.65
N ASN A 385 23.33 15.37 -5.62
CA ASN A 385 23.47 16.22 -6.81
C ASN A 385 23.40 15.34 -8.06
N ILE A 386 22.36 15.55 -8.85
CA ILE A 386 22.24 14.96 -10.18
C ILE A 386 22.80 15.98 -11.16
N PHE A 387 23.76 15.58 -11.94
CA PHE A 387 24.49 16.50 -12.80
C PHE A 387 24.71 15.94 -14.20
N SER A 388 24.99 16.84 -15.14
CA SER A 388 25.39 16.54 -16.51
C SER A 388 26.56 17.46 -16.92
N GLU A 389 26.35 18.32 -17.89
CA GLU A 389 27.36 19.30 -18.25
C GLU A 389 27.41 20.50 -17.30
N ARG A 390 28.39 21.37 -17.51
CA ARG A 390 28.61 22.53 -16.64
C ARG A 390 27.35 23.40 -16.48
N GLY A 391 26.86 23.54 -15.23
CA GLY A 391 25.70 24.36 -14.90
C GLY A 391 24.36 23.60 -14.94
N GLN A 392 24.34 22.34 -15.36
CA GLN A 392 23.16 21.48 -15.32
C GLN A 392 23.22 20.57 -14.09
N GLU A 393 22.63 21.02 -13.01
CA GLU A 393 22.70 20.34 -11.72
C GLU A 393 21.38 20.46 -10.96
N TRP A 394 20.92 19.35 -10.41
CA TRP A 394 19.79 19.30 -9.46
C TRP A 394 20.33 18.88 -8.09
N LYS A 395 20.18 19.76 -7.08
CA LYS A 395 20.80 19.62 -5.77
C LYS A 395 19.76 19.62 -4.68
N ARG A 396 19.83 18.66 -3.75
CA ARG A 396 18.99 18.61 -2.56
C ARG A 396 19.78 18.09 -1.35
N GLN A 397 19.30 18.47 -0.16
CA GLN A 397 19.84 18.04 1.12
C GLN A 397 18.69 17.54 1.98
N TYR A 398 18.87 16.40 2.62
CA TYR A 398 17.87 15.72 3.40
C TYR A 398 18.40 15.46 4.83
N PRO A 399 18.00 16.27 5.82
CA PRO A 399 18.38 16.05 7.20
C PRO A 399 17.93 14.67 7.67
N LYS A 400 18.86 13.90 8.25
CA LYS A 400 18.62 12.52 8.71
C LYS A 400 18.10 11.57 7.62
N GLY A 401 18.42 11.85 6.37
CA GLY A 401 17.97 11.05 5.22
C GLY A 401 16.46 11.06 4.98
N GLN A 402 15.72 11.99 5.57
CA GLN A 402 14.27 12.07 5.44
C GLN A 402 13.90 12.81 4.16
N MET A 403 13.27 12.10 3.23
CA MET A 403 12.66 12.65 2.02
C MET A 403 11.15 12.54 2.13
N ASN A 404 10.42 13.58 1.72
CA ASN A 404 8.99 13.49 1.55
C ASN A 404 8.63 12.82 0.21
N ILE A 405 7.35 12.55 -0.02
CA ILE A 405 6.87 11.84 -1.21
C ILE A 405 7.22 12.61 -2.50
N GLN A 406 6.97 13.93 -2.50
CA GLN A 406 7.23 14.77 -3.67
C GLN A 406 8.73 14.84 -3.98
N GLU A 407 9.58 14.96 -2.98
CA GLU A 407 11.05 14.94 -3.15
C GLU A 407 11.55 13.62 -3.71
N THR A 408 10.91 12.51 -3.34
CA THR A 408 11.21 11.19 -3.92
C THR A 408 10.89 11.15 -5.40
N ILE A 409 9.74 11.71 -5.78
CA ILE A 409 9.31 11.81 -7.18
C ILE A 409 10.23 12.74 -7.95
N ASP A 410 10.54 13.92 -7.40
CA ASP A 410 11.47 14.88 -8.03
C ASP A 410 12.83 14.25 -8.29
N LEU A 411 13.33 13.41 -7.37
CA LEU A 411 14.59 12.67 -7.55
C LEU A 411 14.51 11.64 -8.70
N ILE A 412 13.35 10.99 -8.86
CA ILE A 412 13.10 10.06 -9.97
C ILE A 412 13.03 10.81 -11.31
N GLU A 413 12.37 11.97 -11.33
CA GLU A 413 12.09 12.73 -12.55
C GLU A 413 13.26 13.60 -13.04
N ALA A 414 14.13 14.04 -12.14
CA ALA A 414 15.27 14.88 -12.50
C ALA A 414 16.10 14.23 -13.62
N SER A 415 16.19 14.87 -14.77
CA SER A 415 16.91 14.34 -15.95
C SER A 415 17.41 15.48 -16.82
N PHE A 416 18.67 15.38 -17.24
CA PHE A 416 19.32 16.41 -18.05
C PHE A 416 19.73 15.88 -19.43
N GLY A 417 20.68 14.94 -19.51
CA GLY A 417 21.38 14.58 -20.74
C GLY A 417 22.47 15.61 -21.09
N GLY A 418 23.19 15.40 -22.16
CA GLY A 418 24.29 16.28 -22.60
C GLY A 418 25.67 15.75 -22.26
N GLY A 419 26.63 16.61 -22.02
CA GLY A 419 28.02 16.27 -21.66
C GLY A 419 28.16 15.90 -20.16
N THR A 420 29.42 15.75 -19.72
CA THR A 420 29.74 15.40 -18.32
C THR A 420 30.77 16.39 -17.76
N SER A 421 30.54 16.90 -16.55
CA SER A 421 31.49 17.73 -15.82
C SER A 421 31.48 17.43 -14.32
N TYR A 422 32.58 16.92 -13.77
CA TYR A 422 32.69 16.56 -12.35
C TYR A 422 33.04 17.72 -11.44
N GLU A 423 33.63 18.81 -11.95
CA GLU A 423 34.17 19.92 -11.14
C GLU A 423 33.07 20.65 -10.36
N GLY A 424 31.92 20.92 -10.97
CA GLY A 424 30.80 21.58 -10.35
C GLY A 424 30.24 20.78 -9.15
N PRO A 425 29.79 19.51 -9.37
CA PRO A 425 29.28 18.63 -8.34
C PRO A 425 30.27 18.38 -7.19
N LEU A 426 31.57 18.14 -7.51
CA LEU A 426 32.62 17.95 -6.50
C LEU A 426 32.86 19.22 -5.70
N SER A 427 32.86 20.40 -6.36
CA SER A 427 32.99 21.68 -5.67
C SER A 427 31.85 21.91 -4.68
N TRP A 428 30.62 21.64 -5.11
CA TRP A 428 29.44 21.73 -4.25
C TRP A 428 29.53 20.79 -3.04
N ALA A 429 29.99 19.56 -3.23
CA ALA A 429 30.16 18.60 -2.16
C ALA A 429 31.23 19.06 -1.15
N MET A 430 32.36 19.60 -1.64
CA MET A 430 33.40 20.20 -0.78
C MET A 430 32.84 21.39 0.02
N ASP A 431 32.07 22.27 -0.62
CA ASP A 431 31.45 23.42 0.03
C ASP A 431 30.48 23.00 1.15
N LEU A 432 29.76 21.88 0.97
CA LEU A 432 28.89 21.34 2.02
C LEU A 432 29.67 20.83 3.23
N ILE A 433 30.80 20.17 2.98
CA ILE A 433 31.66 19.62 4.05
C ILE A 433 32.37 20.76 4.80
N GLU A 434 32.73 21.85 4.13
CA GLU A 434 33.41 22.99 4.70
C GLU A 434 32.50 24.00 5.45
N LYS A 435 31.18 23.92 5.26
CA LYS A 435 30.22 24.82 5.93
C LYS A 435 30.31 24.74 7.45
N GLU A 436 30.22 25.87 8.08
CA GLU A 436 30.28 26.02 9.53
C GLU A 436 29.14 25.31 10.30
N SER A 437 28.01 25.04 9.65
CA SER A 437 26.90 24.31 10.23
C SER A 437 27.25 22.89 10.72
N GLY A 438 28.34 22.32 10.23
CA GLY A 438 28.84 21.01 10.63
C GLY A 438 27.94 19.81 10.28
N GLU A 439 26.81 20.05 9.58
CA GLU A 439 25.82 18.99 9.25
C GLU A 439 26.38 17.89 8.35
N PHE A 440 27.33 18.24 7.49
CA PHE A 440 28.02 17.33 6.56
C PHE A 440 29.51 17.16 6.91
N LYS A 441 29.92 17.55 8.12
CA LYS A 441 31.24 17.25 8.61
C LYS A 441 31.47 15.74 8.63
N ASP A 442 32.63 15.28 8.21
CA ASP A 442 32.98 13.86 8.07
C ASP A 442 32.09 13.10 7.06
N ALA A 443 31.50 13.79 6.08
CA ALA A 443 30.72 13.15 5.01
C ALA A 443 31.64 12.46 3.99
N ASP A 444 31.23 11.27 3.53
CA ASP A 444 31.83 10.64 2.37
C ASP A 444 31.11 11.03 1.08
N ILE A 445 31.88 11.21 0.00
CA ILE A 445 31.35 11.54 -1.32
C ILE A 445 31.29 10.26 -2.15
N VAL A 446 30.12 9.92 -2.68
CA VAL A 446 29.92 8.83 -3.64
C VAL A 446 29.64 9.41 -5.02
N LEU A 447 30.50 9.15 -5.98
CA LEU A 447 30.33 9.53 -7.37
C LEU A 447 29.89 8.30 -8.18
N ILE A 448 28.71 8.37 -8.80
CA ILE A 448 28.16 7.31 -9.67
C ILE A 448 28.18 7.83 -11.10
N THR A 449 28.94 7.18 -11.99
CA THR A 449 29.20 7.65 -13.36
C THR A 449 29.58 6.48 -14.27
N ASP A 450 29.62 6.69 -15.60
CA ASP A 450 30.25 5.79 -16.55
C ASP A 450 31.76 5.99 -16.68
N GLY A 451 32.30 7.08 -16.12
CA GLY A 451 33.73 7.31 -15.99
C GLY A 451 34.39 8.05 -17.15
N TYR A 452 33.65 8.56 -18.13
CA TYR A 452 34.21 9.16 -19.34
C TYR A 452 34.63 10.63 -19.22
N CYS A 453 34.72 11.19 -18.03
CA CYS A 453 35.18 12.57 -17.81
C CYS A 453 36.40 12.62 -16.88
N ASP A 454 37.27 13.62 -17.05
CA ASP A 454 38.41 13.91 -16.17
C ASP A 454 38.28 15.30 -15.55
N ILE A 455 39.00 15.53 -14.48
CA ILE A 455 39.10 16.82 -13.76
C ILE A 455 40.42 17.50 -14.07
N ASP A 456 40.41 18.83 -14.17
CA ASP A 456 41.64 19.59 -14.43
C ASP A 456 42.66 19.41 -13.30
N ASN A 457 43.94 19.46 -13.65
CA ASN A 457 45.03 19.26 -12.70
C ASN A 457 45.02 20.26 -11.53
N SER A 458 44.57 21.49 -11.80
CA SER A 458 44.42 22.52 -10.75
C SER A 458 43.31 22.14 -9.76
N PHE A 459 42.19 21.66 -10.27
CA PHE A 459 41.06 21.20 -9.45
C PHE A 459 41.42 19.93 -8.68
N ARG A 460 42.12 18.98 -9.31
CA ARG A 460 42.61 17.74 -8.68
C ARG A 460 43.46 18.05 -7.42
N LYS A 461 44.41 19.00 -7.53
CA LYS A 461 45.21 19.43 -6.37
C LYS A 461 44.36 20.02 -5.25
N LYS A 462 43.36 20.84 -5.61
CA LYS A 462 42.42 21.45 -4.67
C LYS A 462 41.58 20.37 -3.93
N LEU A 463 41.07 19.39 -4.67
CA LEU A 463 40.31 18.26 -4.11
C LEU A 463 41.18 17.45 -3.13
N ILE A 464 42.42 17.10 -3.51
CA ILE A 464 43.32 16.33 -2.62
C ILE A 464 43.66 17.12 -1.35
N GLN A 465 43.83 18.44 -1.45
CA GLN A 465 44.07 19.30 -0.26
C GLN A 465 42.84 19.35 0.63
N ALA A 466 41.65 19.50 0.08
CA ALA A 466 40.36 19.49 0.82
C ALA A 466 40.14 18.17 1.52
N LYS A 467 40.41 17.01 0.86
CA LYS A 467 40.33 15.68 1.48
C LYS A 467 41.21 15.56 2.72
N LYS A 468 42.48 16.03 2.65
CA LYS A 468 43.41 16.00 3.78
C LYS A 468 42.99 16.93 4.91
N LYS A 469 42.44 18.10 4.59
CA LYS A 469 42.02 19.11 5.57
C LYS A 469 40.78 18.66 6.34
N ASN A 470 39.79 18.09 5.64
CA ASN A 470 38.44 17.81 6.17
C ASN A 470 38.20 16.31 6.41
N ASN A 471 39.18 15.44 6.17
CA ASN A 471 39.16 14.00 6.43
C ASN A 471 37.94 13.26 5.81
N PHE A 472 37.64 13.53 4.54
CA PHE A 472 36.58 12.84 3.80
C PHE A 472 37.13 11.93 2.72
N SER A 473 36.35 10.91 2.34
CA SER A 473 36.70 9.98 1.25
C SER A 473 35.86 10.27 0.01
N VAL A 474 36.46 10.03 -1.16
CA VAL A 474 35.76 10.03 -2.46
C VAL A 474 35.73 8.61 -2.97
N ILE A 475 34.51 8.07 -3.10
CA ILE A 475 34.23 6.72 -3.57
C ILE A 475 33.61 6.84 -4.95
N ALA A 476 34.24 6.27 -5.97
CA ALA A 476 33.66 6.20 -7.31
C ALA A 476 33.01 4.85 -7.57
N VAL A 477 31.84 4.88 -8.20
CA VAL A 477 31.13 3.70 -8.72
C VAL A 477 31.00 3.88 -10.21
N THR A 478 31.72 3.07 -10.98
CA THR A 478 31.71 3.14 -12.43
C THR A 478 30.95 1.96 -13.03
N LEU A 479 30.14 2.25 -14.03
CA LEU A 479 29.33 1.23 -14.73
C LEU A 479 30.20 0.27 -15.54
N ASP A 480 31.29 0.80 -16.09
CA ASP A 480 32.31 0.08 -16.84
C ASP A 480 33.64 0.06 -16.07
N ASN A 481 34.74 -0.26 -16.78
CA ASN A 481 36.08 -0.20 -16.24
C ASN A 481 36.45 1.23 -15.85
N ALA A 482 37.02 1.40 -14.66
CA ALA A 482 37.44 2.70 -14.18
C ALA A 482 38.62 3.25 -15.02
N PRO A 483 38.50 4.47 -15.51
CA PRO A 483 39.64 5.15 -16.15
C PRO A 483 40.82 5.33 -15.18
N ALA A 484 42.03 5.18 -15.68
CA ALA A 484 43.22 5.22 -14.84
C ALA A 484 43.38 6.55 -14.05
N HIS A 485 42.91 7.68 -14.62
CA HIS A 485 42.99 9.01 -14.01
C HIS A 485 42.13 9.18 -12.74
N MET A 486 41.07 8.40 -12.59
CA MET A 486 40.24 8.44 -11.36
C MET A 486 40.98 7.90 -10.13
N ARG A 487 41.97 7.02 -10.33
CA ARG A 487 42.76 6.43 -9.24
C ARG A 487 43.62 7.47 -8.50
N ASP A 488 43.88 8.60 -9.11
CA ASP A 488 44.73 9.65 -8.52
C ASP A 488 43.99 10.46 -7.44
N TRP A 489 42.66 10.49 -7.48
CA TRP A 489 41.85 11.34 -6.60
C TRP A 489 40.71 10.61 -5.89
N CYS A 490 40.28 9.43 -6.34
CA CYS A 490 39.34 8.57 -5.61
C CYS A 490 40.07 7.66 -4.63
N ASP A 491 39.49 7.44 -3.44
CA ASP A 491 40.03 6.52 -2.43
C ASP A 491 39.64 5.07 -2.71
N HIS A 492 38.45 4.87 -3.24
CA HIS A 492 37.93 3.57 -3.63
C HIS A 492 37.20 3.70 -4.95
N ILE A 493 37.35 2.69 -5.80
CA ILE A 493 36.69 2.62 -7.10
C ILE A 493 36.07 1.22 -7.23
N TYR A 494 34.76 1.19 -7.37
CA TYR A 494 33.99 -0.02 -7.67
C TYR A 494 33.65 0.00 -9.15
N THR A 495 34.10 -1.03 -9.88
CA THR A 495 33.90 -1.16 -11.32
C THR A 495 32.87 -2.23 -11.63
N ASN A 496 32.36 -2.24 -12.86
CA ASN A 496 31.38 -3.23 -13.31
C ASN A 496 30.19 -3.30 -12.34
N PHE A 497 29.34 -2.32 -12.40
CA PHE A 497 28.17 -2.13 -11.50
C PHE A 497 27.26 -3.37 -11.51
N ASN A 498 27.72 -4.43 -10.87
CA ASN A 498 26.99 -5.67 -10.66
C ASN A 498 26.52 -5.79 -9.19
N GLN A 499 25.77 -6.82 -8.90
CA GLN A 499 25.18 -7.03 -7.56
C GLN A 499 26.26 -7.10 -6.47
N ASP A 500 27.40 -7.76 -6.74
CA ASP A 500 28.46 -7.95 -5.76
C ASP A 500 29.20 -6.64 -5.46
N SER A 501 29.53 -5.86 -6.50
CA SER A 501 30.20 -4.55 -6.32
C SER A 501 29.30 -3.53 -5.56
N ILE A 502 27.98 -3.63 -5.74
CA ILE A 502 27.02 -2.81 -4.99
C ILE A 502 26.97 -3.25 -3.52
N ILE A 503 26.94 -4.56 -3.25
CA ILE A 503 26.97 -5.09 -1.89
C ILE A 503 28.24 -4.62 -1.17
N ASP A 504 29.41 -4.78 -1.80
CA ASP A 504 30.68 -4.37 -1.23
C ASP A 504 30.73 -2.87 -0.94
N MET A 505 30.23 -2.03 -1.86
CA MET A 505 30.10 -0.59 -1.63
C MET A 505 29.15 -0.29 -0.47
N MET A 506 27.97 -0.89 -0.48
CA MET A 506 26.93 -0.63 0.56
C MET A 506 27.38 -1.10 1.96
N GLN A 507 28.23 -2.15 2.05
CA GLN A 507 28.80 -2.60 3.32
C GLN A 507 29.77 -1.58 3.92
N LYS A 508 30.29 -0.66 3.15
CA LYS A 508 31.21 0.38 3.60
C LYS A 508 30.46 1.47 4.38
N PHE A 509 29.24 1.75 4.02
CA PHE A 509 28.36 2.70 4.67
C PHE A 509 27.50 2.05 5.75
#